data_bf378d24b022e3469e23d6b1a5e45e86
#
_entry.id   bf378d24b022e3469e23d6b1a5e45e86
#
_cell.length_a   1.000
_cell.length_b   1.000
_cell.length_c   1.000
_cell.angle_alpha   90.00
_cell.angle_beta   90.00
_cell.angle_gamma   90.00
#
_symmetry.space_group_name_H-M   'P 1'
#
loop_
_entity.id
_entity.type
_entity.pdbx_description
1 polymer ?
#
loop_
_entity_poly.entity_id
_entity_poly.type
_entity_poly.pdbx_seq_one_letter_code
_entity_poly.pdbx_strand_id
1 'polypeptide(L)'
;MGIRFIAINQVIAINQVIARSRVRKINRPKKTTGQNTSSSHVTRGWLLALILGLGASPLAAQAEGSISIAQQFGIGYLILDVVRDQQLIEKQGKQQGLDIKVDWRTLSGATAINEALLSGALDVASAGVPPMLTLWDRTLGKQNVRAIASLGSMPNYLLSNNPAVKTLRDLSDRDRIATPAAGVGFQSRTLQIETAKLFGDRDYKRFDNITVSLPHPDANAALIAGGSEITAHFSSPPFQYQALEHPNVHKILSSYDVLGGPGTFNVLYTTQKFHDENPKTYRAFYDALKDAADIINANKAAAAETYIRAENSRLPLPLVKRIVEDTEVDFTIVPQRTSVYAEKLHQLGVLKNKAGSWKDYFFNEIHSQPGS
;
A
#
# COMPACT_ATOMS: atom_id res chain seq x y z
N MET A 1 42.64 -8.59 -9.23
CA MET A 1 42.39 -10.01 -8.98
C MET A 1 42.40 -10.21 -7.46
N GLY A 2 41.29 -10.12 -6.72
CA GLY A 2 41.33 -10.20 -5.24
C GLY A 2 40.09 -9.74 -4.49
N ILE A 3 38.88 -9.70 -5.06
CA ILE A 3 37.65 -9.28 -4.31
C ILE A 3 36.45 -10.26 -4.52
N ARG A 4 36.66 -11.45 -5.10
CA ARG A 4 35.55 -12.38 -5.40
C ARG A 4 35.44 -13.60 -4.47
N PHE A 5 36.16 -13.68 -3.34
CA PHE A 5 36.19 -14.87 -2.47
C PHE A 5 35.53 -14.72 -1.09
N ILE A 6 34.99 -13.56 -0.72
CA ILE A 6 34.45 -13.34 0.62
C ILE A 6 32.92 -13.52 0.71
N ALA A 7 32.19 -13.46 -0.40
CA ALA A 7 30.72 -13.54 -0.39
C ALA A 7 30.15 -14.97 -0.34
N ILE A 8 30.93 -16.01 -0.64
CA ILE A 8 30.42 -17.40 -0.73
C ILE A 8 30.46 -18.10 0.64
N ASN A 9 31.31 -17.70 1.56
CA ASN A 9 31.45 -18.36 2.86
C ASN A 9 30.44 -17.93 3.92
N GLN A 10 29.69 -16.85 3.76
CA GLN A 10 28.63 -16.46 4.70
C GLN A 10 27.28 -17.15 4.47
N VAL A 11 27.00 -17.60 3.26
CA VAL A 11 25.75 -18.31 2.94
C VAL A 11 25.74 -19.76 3.43
N ILE A 12 26.92 -20.37 3.58
CA ILE A 12 27.06 -21.77 4.06
C ILE A 12 26.92 -21.87 5.58
N ALA A 13 27.26 -20.83 6.34
CA ALA A 13 27.18 -20.82 7.80
C ALA A 13 25.75 -20.73 8.35
N ILE A 14 24.81 -20.13 7.61
CA ILE A 14 23.41 -19.95 8.06
C ILE A 14 22.59 -21.26 7.90
N ASN A 15 22.92 -22.09 6.93
CA ASN A 15 22.20 -23.35 6.69
C ASN A 15 22.57 -24.52 7.65
N GLN A 16 23.68 -24.41 8.42
CA GLN A 16 24.08 -25.46 9.39
C GLN A 16 23.48 -25.29 10.78
N VAL A 17 22.92 -24.11 11.12
CA VAL A 17 22.30 -23.86 12.42
C VAL A 17 20.84 -24.35 12.47
N ILE A 18 20.15 -24.48 11.34
CA ILE A 18 18.76 -24.92 11.27
C ILE A 18 18.59 -26.45 11.30
N ALA A 19 19.64 -27.22 11.02
CA ALA A 19 19.59 -28.67 10.92
C ALA A 19 19.80 -29.43 12.26
N ARG A 20 20.10 -28.76 13.37
CA ARG A 20 20.43 -29.42 14.65
C ARG A 20 19.32 -29.39 15.73
N SER A 21 18.14 -28.90 15.48
CA SER A 21 17.07 -28.78 16.48
C SER A 21 15.92 -29.79 16.37
N ARG A 22 16.04 -30.85 15.57
CA ARG A 22 15.02 -31.89 15.48
C ARG A 22 15.66 -33.29 15.72
N VAL A 23 15.83 -33.70 16.95
CA VAL A 23 15.66 -35.08 17.45
C VAL A 23 15.82 -35.09 18.98
N ARG A 24 14.77 -35.12 19.75
CA ARG A 24 14.70 -35.71 21.08
C ARG A 24 13.35 -36.39 21.24
N LYS A 25 13.36 -37.73 21.08
CA LYS A 25 12.28 -38.63 21.46
C LYS A 25 12.20 -38.73 22.97
N ILE A 26 10.99 -38.54 23.52
CA ILE A 26 10.69 -38.71 24.92
C ILE A 26 10.22 -40.19 25.12
N ASN A 27 10.95 -40.92 25.95
CA ASN A 27 10.54 -42.24 26.46
C ASN A 27 9.62 -42.08 27.68
N ARG A 28 8.49 -42.74 27.66
CA ARG A 28 7.59 -42.92 28.81
C ARG A 28 7.97 -44.25 29.53
N PRO A 29 7.97 -44.34 30.87
CA PRO A 29 7.84 -45.61 31.57
C PRO A 29 6.39 -45.89 32.03
N LYS A 30 6.10 -47.18 32.12
CA LYS A 30 4.82 -47.83 32.38
C LYS A 30 4.44 -47.83 33.87
N LYS A 31 3.10 -47.97 34.07
CA LYS A 31 2.33 -48.22 35.30
C LYS A 31 2.85 -49.36 36.15
N THR A 32 2.64 -49.22 37.48
CA THR A 32 2.33 -50.34 38.37
C THR A 32 1.18 -49.96 39.33
N THR A 33 0.28 -50.91 39.46
CA THR A 33 -0.92 -50.99 40.29
C THR A 33 -0.59 -51.27 41.75
N GLY A 34 -1.41 -50.74 42.66
CA GLY A 34 -1.47 -51.17 44.07
C GLY A 34 -2.70 -50.63 44.78
N GLN A 35 -3.66 -51.52 45.04
CA GLN A 35 -4.85 -51.27 45.85
C GLN A 35 -4.47 -51.19 47.34
N ASN A 36 -5.20 -50.41 48.16
CA ASN A 36 -6.06 -50.92 49.28
C ASN A 36 -6.69 -49.75 50.07
N THR A 37 -7.96 -49.79 50.13
CA THR A 37 -8.98 -49.80 51.24
C THR A 37 -8.64 -49.09 52.57
N SER A 38 -9.46 -48.16 53.02
CA SER A 38 -10.51 -48.27 54.02
C SER A 38 -11.01 -46.95 54.58
N SER A 39 -12.28 -46.77 54.50
CA SER A 39 -13.30 -46.23 55.43
C SER A 39 -12.90 -45.28 56.57
N SER A 40 -13.60 -44.17 56.71
CA SER A 40 -14.66 -43.92 57.71
C SER A 40 -15.10 -42.47 57.79
N HIS A 41 -16.35 -42.24 57.68
CA HIS A 41 -17.33 -41.41 58.41
C HIS A 41 -17.06 -39.94 58.81
N VAL A 42 -17.95 -39.11 58.27
CA VAL A 42 -18.83 -38.11 58.96
C VAL A 42 -18.17 -36.90 59.60
N THR A 43 -18.45 -35.76 59.07
CA THR A 43 -19.24 -34.69 59.77
C THR A 43 -19.77 -33.65 58.78
N ARG A 44 -21.07 -33.42 58.90
CA ARG A 44 -21.86 -32.35 58.31
C ARG A 44 -21.42 -31.01 58.93
N GLY A 45 -21.44 -29.97 58.12
CA GLY A 45 -21.53 -28.62 58.70
C GLY A 45 -21.15 -27.51 57.76
N TRP A 46 -22.13 -26.87 57.12
CA TRP A 46 -22.24 -25.45 56.83
C TRP A 46 -21.02 -24.70 56.28
N LEU A 47 -21.13 -24.33 54.99
CA LEU A 47 -20.75 -23.01 54.46
C LEU A 47 -21.23 -22.86 53.02
N LEU A 48 -22.51 -22.65 52.87
CA LEU A 48 -23.10 -21.98 51.70
C LEU A 48 -22.92 -20.48 51.98
N ALA A 49 -22.16 -19.79 51.15
CA ALA A 49 -22.19 -18.37 50.79
C ALA A 49 -20.75 -17.86 50.55
N LEU A 50 -20.29 -17.85 49.32
CA LEU A 50 -19.34 -16.84 48.78
C LEU A 50 -18.82 -17.30 47.39
N ILE A 51 -19.72 -17.45 46.42
CA ILE A 51 -19.35 -17.48 45.01
C ILE A 51 -20.36 -16.65 44.24
N LEU A 52 -20.21 -15.33 44.33
CA LEU A 52 -20.82 -14.37 43.42
C LEU A 52 -19.91 -13.13 43.38
N GLY A 53 -18.76 -13.33 42.77
CA GLY A 53 -17.78 -12.27 42.59
C GLY A 53 -16.81 -12.63 41.46
N LEU A 54 -17.27 -13.36 40.44
CA LEU A 54 -16.55 -13.40 39.19
C LEU A 54 -16.76 -12.07 38.51
N GLY A 55 -15.88 -11.12 38.89
CA GLY A 55 -15.70 -9.89 38.18
C GLY A 55 -15.52 -10.22 36.70
N ALA A 56 -16.42 -9.69 35.89
CA ALA A 56 -16.15 -9.48 34.49
C ALA A 56 -14.82 -8.73 34.43
N SER A 57 -13.72 -9.47 34.20
CA SER A 57 -12.49 -8.85 33.76
C SER A 57 -12.90 -8.07 32.53
N PRO A 58 -12.74 -6.74 32.46
CA PRO A 58 -12.87 -6.05 31.21
C PRO A 58 -11.87 -6.76 30.29
N LEU A 59 -12.35 -7.34 29.19
CA LEU A 59 -11.45 -7.61 28.07
C LEU A 59 -10.64 -6.32 27.93
N ALA A 60 -9.34 -6.41 28.16
CA ALA A 60 -8.46 -5.29 27.93
C ALA A 60 -8.68 -4.94 26.45
N ALA A 61 -9.51 -3.92 26.23
CA ALA A 61 -9.56 -3.25 24.94
C ALA A 61 -8.09 -2.91 24.67
N GLN A 62 -7.54 -3.45 23.61
CA GLN A 62 -6.17 -3.14 23.22
C GLN A 62 -6.12 -1.63 23.13
N ALA A 63 -5.33 -1.01 24.02
CA ALA A 63 -5.39 0.44 24.22
C ALA A 63 -5.08 1.10 22.88
N GLU A 64 -6.02 1.86 22.33
CA GLU A 64 -5.78 2.73 21.20
C GLU A 64 -4.52 3.57 21.44
N GLY A 65 -3.88 4.06 20.38
CA GLY A 65 -2.71 4.93 20.49
C GLY A 65 -1.49 4.43 19.75
N SER A 66 -1.66 3.48 18.83
CA SER A 66 -0.62 3.14 17.88
C SER A 66 -1.19 2.96 16.48
N ILE A 67 -0.42 3.36 15.47
CA ILE A 67 -0.77 3.18 14.07
C ILE A 67 0.50 2.97 13.24
N SER A 68 0.50 1.92 12.43
CA SER A 68 1.57 1.62 11.47
C SER A 68 1.08 1.91 10.05
N ILE A 69 1.83 2.73 9.31
CA ILE A 69 1.45 3.23 8.00
C ILE A 69 2.55 2.93 6.99
N ALA A 70 2.21 2.36 5.84
CA ALA A 70 3.17 2.19 4.75
C ALA A 70 2.86 3.09 3.57
N GLN A 71 3.94 3.66 2.99
CA GLN A 71 3.92 4.37 1.71
C GLN A 71 4.95 3.78 0.75
N GLN A 72 4.91 4.19 -0.52
CA GLN A 72 5.92 3.90 -1.52
C GLN A 72 6.72 5.17 -1.82
N PHE A 73 7.49 5.17 -2.91
CA PHE A 73 8.29 6.31 -3.34
C PHE A 73 7.49 7.27 -4.22
N GLY A 74 7.72 8.57 -4.07
CA GLY A 74 7.25 9.58 -5.00
C GLY A 74 6.29 10.59 -4.40
N ILE A 75 6.08 11.67 -5.15
CA ILE A 75 5.32 12.84 -4.70
C ILE A 75 3.81 12.58 -4.52
N GLY A 76 3.33 11.45 -5.04
CA GLY A 76 1.97 10.97 -4.81
C GLY A 76 1.67 10.61 -3.34
N TYR A 77 2.66 10.71 -2.46
CA TYR A 77 2.54 10.52 -1.01
C TYR A 77 2.75 11.81 -0.22
N LEU A 78 2.81 12.98 -0.88
CA LEU A 78 3.07 14.27 -0.24
C LEU A 78 2.11 14.58 0.93
N ILE A 79 0.84 14.16 0.85
CA ILE A 79 -0.09 14.29 1.99
C ILE A 79 0.47 13.56 3.22
N LEU A 80 0.98 12.34 3.08
CA LEU A 80 1.59 11.59 4.17
C LEU A 80 2.91 12.20 4.65
N ASP A 81 3.70 12.77 3.72
CA ASP A 81 4.94 13.46 4.07
C ASP A 81 4.68 14.70 4.94
N VAL A 82 3.62 15.47 4.63
CA VAL A 82 3.18 16.60 5.46
C VAL A 82 2.63 16.12 6.80
N VAL A 83 1.83 15.05 6.82
CA VAL A 83 1.34 14.43 8.07
C VAL A 83 2.50 14.05 8.98
N ARG A 84 3.53 13.41 8.44
CA ARG A 84 4.73 12.95 9.16
C ARG A 84 5.60 14.13 9.63
N ASP A 85 5.95 15.04 8.73
CA ASP A 85 6.82 16.20 8.99
C ASP A 85 6.24 17.10 10.09
N GLN A 86 4.92 17.27 10.08
CA GLN A 86 4.23 18.13 11.05
C GLN A 86 3.64 17.37 12.24
N GLN A 87 3.78 16.05 12.33
CA GLN A 87 3.23 15.21 13.40
C GLN A 87 1.70 15.43 13.58
N LEU A 88 0.96 15.47 12.46
CA LEU A 88 -0.45 15.84 12.50
C LEU A 88 -1.32 14.78 13.20
N ILE A 89 -0.98 13.48 13.07
CA ILE A 89 -1.70 12.39 13.75
C ILE A 89 -1.56 12.54 15.27
N GLU A 90 -0.32 12.79 15.74
CA GLU A 90 -0.02 12.98 17.15
C GLU A 90 -0.71 14.22 17.71
N LYS A 91 -0.77 15.31 16.95
CA LYS A 91 -1.49 16.54 17.32
C LYS A 91 -2.99 16.29 17.42
N GLN A 92 -3.60 15.65 16.43
CA GLN A 92 -5.03 15.30 16.45
C GLN A 92 -5.36 14.29 17.56
N GLY A 93 -4.46 13.33 17.84
CA GLY A 93 -4.61 12.42 18.98
C GLY A 93 -4.65 13.15 20.30
N LYS A 94 -3.74 14.09 20.54
CA LYS A 94 -3.71 14.89 21.79
C LYS A 94 -4.99 15.70 22.00
N GLN A 95 -5.61 16.22 20.94
CA GLN A 95 -6.90 16.91 21.03
C GLN A 95 -8.03 15.97 21.51
N GLN A 96 -7.89 14.66 21.25
CA GLN A 96 -8.83 13.61 21.68
C GLN A 96 -8.42 12.93 22.99
N GLY A 97 -7.37 13.46 23.66
CA GLY A 97 -6.84 12.88 24.90
C GLY A 97 -6.07 11.58 24.71
N LEU A 98 -5.53 11.33 23.50
CA LEU A 98 -4.82 10.12 23.13
C LEU A 98 -3.39 10.46 22.70
N ASP A 99 -2.39 9.75 23.27
CA ASP A 99 -1.00 9.83 22.84
C ASP A 99 -0.75 8.74 21.78
N ILE A 100 -0.68 9.15 20.51
CA ILE A 100 -0.56 8.23 19.38
C ILE A 100 0.91 8.06 18.98
N LYS A 101 1.34 6.80 18.88
CA LYS A 101 2.64 6.42 18.31
C LYS A 101 2.47 6.00 16.86
N VAL A 102 3.21 6.63 15.95
CA VAL A 102 3.13 6.35 14.51
C VAL A 102 4.39 5.62 14.06
N ASP A 103 4.21 4.44 13.44
CA ASP A 103 5.27 3.67 12.81
C ASP A 103 5.18 3.85 11.28
N TRP A 104 6.15 4.55 10.70
CA TRP A 104 6.22 4.82 9.27
C TRP A 104 7.10 3.81 8.56
N ARG A 105 6.59 3.23 7.47
CA ARG A 105 7.31 2.25 6.66
C ARG A 105 7.29 2.62 5.18
N THR A 106 8.40 2.41 4.49
CA THR A 106 8.49 2.53 3.03
C THR A 106 8.64 1.14 2.43
N LEU A 107 7.70 0.75 1.57
CA LEU A 107 7.69 -0.55 0.88
C LEU A 107 7.67 -0.32 -0.64
N SER A 108 8.33 -1.20 -1.39
CA SER A 108 8.62 -0.95 -2.80
C SER A 108 7.49 -1.24 -3.80
N GLY A 109 6.31 -1.68 -3.33
CA GLY A 109 5.21 -1.96 -4.26
C GLY A 109 3.94 -2.45 -3.56
N ALA A 110 2.82 -2.35 -4.26
CA ALA A 110 1.50 -2.70 -3.74
C ALA A 110 1.37 -4.15 -3.25
N THR A 111 2.12 -5.09 -3.83
CA THR A 111 2.09 -6.50 -3.40
C THR A 111 2.57 -6.64 -1.96
N ALA A 112 3.77 -6.12 -1.65
CA ALA A 112 4.33 -6.19 -0.31
C ALA A 112 3.46 -5.43 0.73
N ILE A 113 2.92 -4.28 0.34
CA ILE A 113 2.01 -3.49 1.18
C ILE A 113 0.73 -4.27 1.50
N ASN A 114 0.12 -4.88 0.51
CA ASN A 114 -1.10 -5.68 0.69
C ASN A 114 -0.87 -6.91 1.57
N GLU A 115 0.25 -7.61 1.39
CA GLU A 115 0.64 -8.74 2.23
C GLU A 115 0.87 -8.31 3.69
N ALA A 116 1.53 -7.19 3.92
CA ALA A 116 1.75 -6.64 5.24
C ALA A 116 0.44 -6.23 5.94
N LEU A 117 -0.52 -5.62 5.22
CA LEU A 117 -1.84 -5.30 5.74
C LEU A 117 -2.62 -6.57 6.12
N LEU A 118 -2.67 -7.56 5.23
CA LEU A 118 -3.43 -8.79 5.46
C LEU A 118 -2.86 -9.66 6.58
N SER A 119 -1.55 -9.59 6.81
CA SER A 119 -0.89 -10.30 7.92
C SER A 119 -1.01 -9.58 9.26
N GLY A 120 -1.53 -8.33 9.28
CA GLY A 120 -1.57 -7.49 10.46
C GLY A 120 -0.23 -6.86 10.83
N ALA A 121 0.76 -6.90 9.94
CA ALA A 121 2.02 -6.18 10.13
C ALA A 121 1.90 -4.68 9.85
N LEU A 122 0.82 -4.25 9.24
CA LEU A 122 0.43 -2.86 9.00
C LEU A 122 -1.02 -2.64 9.40
N ASP A 123 -1.32 -1.44 9.90
CA ASP A 123 -2.68 -0.98 10.15
C ASP A 123 -3.25 -0.24 8.95
N VAL A 124 -2.44 0.58 8.29
CA VAL A 124 -2.83 1.37 7.12
C VAL A 124 -1.87 1.14 5.97
N ALA A 125 -2.43 0.75 4.85
CA ALA A 125 -1.75 0.58 3.59
C ALA A 125 -1.99 1.79 2.67
N SER A 126 -1.02 2.08 1.78
CA SER A 126 -1.20 3.04 0.71
C SER A 126 -0.70 2.51 -0.62
N ALA A 127 -1.56 2.51 -1.62
CA ALA A 127 -1.22 2.14 -2.99
C ALA A 127 -2.24 2.74 -3.98
N GLY A 128 -2.05 2.47 -5.26
CA GLY A 128 -3.00 2.90 -6.28
C GLY A 128 -4.40 2.30 -6.11
N VAL A 129 -5.39 2.91 -6.75
CA VAL A 129 -6.80 2.46 -6.70
C VAL A 129 -6.98 0.98 -7.09
N PRO A 130 -6.39 0.44 -8.18
CA PRO A 130 -6.62 -0.95 -8.57
C PRO A 130 -6.17 -2.02 -7.56
N PRO A 131 -4.99 -1.95 -6.92
CA PRO A 131 -4.61 -2.91 -5.89
C PRO A 131 -5.51 -2.84 -4.66
N MET A 132 -5.99 -1.67 -4.27
CA MET A 132 -6.99 -1.52 -3.20
C MET A 132 -8.31 -2.20 -3.58
N LEU A 133 -8.86 -1.94 -4.78
CA LEU A 133 -10.07 -2.59 -5.28
C LEU A 133 -9.94 -4.12 -5.32
N THR A 134 -8.80 -4.63 -5.75
CA THR A 134 -8.53 -6.08 -5.74
C THR A 134 -8.57 -6.64 -4.32
N LEU A 135 -8.06 -5.88 -3.35
CA LEU A 135 -8.06 -6.30 -1.95
C LEU A 135 -9.46 -6.22 -1.34
N TRP A 136 -10.22 -5.14 -1.62
CA TRP A 136 -11.62 -5.01 -1.26
C TRP A 136 -12.42 -6.24 -1.74
N ASP A 137 -12.34 -6.57 -3.04
CA ASP A 137 -13.05 -7.69 -3.64
C ASP A 137 -12.72 -9.04 -2.96
N ARG A 138 -11.44 -9.29 -2.66
CA ARG A 138 -10.98 -10.54 -2.07
C ARG A 138 -11.33 -10.70 -0.58
N THR A 139 -11.55 -9.60 0.11
CA THR A 139 -11.73 -9.58 1.58
C THR A 139 -13.18 -9.36 2.00
N LEU A 140 -14.12 -9.23 1.06
CA LEU A 140 -15.55 -9.15 1.36
C LEU A 140 -16.02 -10.32 2.22
N GLY A 141 -16.75 -10.00 3.30
CA GLY A 141 -17.22 -10.98 4.29
C GLY A 141 -16.13 -11.59 5.18
N LYS A 142 -14.90 -11.06 5.12
CA LYS A 142 -13.75 -11.48 5.93
C LYS A 142 -13.13 -10.28 6.64
N GLN A 143 -11.99 -9.78 6.14
CA GLN A 143 -11.33 -8.59 6.70
C GLN A 143 -11.99 -7.28 6.25
N ASN A 144 -12.83 -7.31 5.21
CA ASN A 144 -13.58 -6.17 4.67
C ASN A 144 -12.70 -4.91 4.51
N VAL A 145 -11.61 -5.06 3.77
CA VAL A 145 -10.71 -3.94 3.49
C VAL A 145 -11.44 -2.88 2.69
N ARG A 146 -11.31 -1.61 3.12
CA ARG A 146 -11.87 -0.45 2.42
C ARG A 146 -10.89 0.71 2.42
N ALA A 147 -11.06 1.60 1.46
CA ALA A 147 -10.31 2.83 1.42
C ALA A 147 -10.79 3.82 2.49
N ILE A 148 -9.84 4.58 3.00
CA ILE A 148 -10.05 5.66 3.98
C ILE A 148 -10.25 6.98 3.23
N ALA A 149 -9.31 7.29 2.33
CA ALA A 149 -9.24 8.54 1.60
C ALA A 149 -8.38 8.42 0.34
N SER A 150 -8.53 9.37 -0.58
CA SER A 150 -7.59 9.63 -1.67
C SER A 150 -6.32 10.32 -1.15
N LEU A 151 -5.22 10.19 -1.87
CA LEU A 151 -4.01 11.02 -1.72
C LEU A 151 -3.85 12.01 -2.88
N GLY A 152 -4.90 12.17 -3.69
CA GLY A 152 -4.92 13.10 -4.80
C GLY A 152 -4.90 12.44 -6.17
N SER A 153 -4.93 13.29 -7.18
CA SER A 153 -4.92 12.94 -8.59
C SER A 153 -3.66 13.47 -9.25
N MET A 154 -3.01 12.64 -10.05
CA MET A 154 -1.88 13.03 -10.88
C MET A 154 -1.70 12.07 -12.04
N PRO A 155 -1.29 12.55 -13.22
CA PRO A 155 -1.06 11.67 -14.37
C PRO A 155 0.17 10.79 -14.13
N ASN A 156 0.07 9.53 -14.53
CA ASN A 156 1.19 8.61 -14.60
C ASN A 156 1.50 8.36 -16.08
N TYR A 157 2.78 8.43 -16.48
CA TYR A 157 3.18 8.31 -17.86
C TYR A 157 3.90 7.00 -18.14
N LEU A 158 3.48 6.29 -19.17
CA LEU A 158 4.32 5.28 -19.79
C LEU A 158 5.35 5.98 -20.67
N LEU A 159 6.61 5.82 -20.31
CA LEU A 159 7.77 6.41 -20.98
C LEU A 159 8.57 5.33 -21.69
N SER A 160 9.22 5.69 -22.78
CA SER A 160 10.16 4.80 -23.46
C SER A 160 11.43 5.53 -23.87
N ASN A 161 12.57 4.83 -23.84
CA ASN A 161 13.84 5.25 -24.45
C ASN A 161 14.09 4.58 -25.81
N ASN A 162 13.18 3.69 -26.25
CA ASN A 162 13.24 3.07 -27.58
C ASN A 162 12.60 4.00 -28.62
N PRO A 163 13.37 4.60 -29.53
CA PRO A 163 12.84 5.58 -30.48
C PRO A 163 11.83 4.99 -31.48
N ALA A 164 11.79 3.65 -31.63
CA ALA A 164 10.83 2.97 -32.51
C ALA A 164 9.45 2.83 -31.87
N VAL A 165 9.33 2.93 -30.54
CA VAL A 165 8.07 2.77 -29.80
C VAL A 165 7.41 4.15 -29.61
N LYS A 166 6.35 4.45 -30.35
CA LYS A 166 5.57 5.68 -30.27
C LYS A 166 4.20 5.46 -29.63
N THR A 167 3.68 4.25 -29.72
CA THR A 167 2.39 3.82 -29.20
C THR A 167 2.50 2.43 -28.58
N LEU A 168 1.47 1.97 -27.87
CA LEU A 168 1.43 0.59 -27.36
C LEU A 168 1.48 -0.46 -28.48
N ARG A 169 1.07 -0.11 -29.70
CA ARG A 169 1.10 -1.04 -30.83
C ARG A 169 2.50 -1.36 -31.35
N ASP A 170 3.46 -0.50 -31.03
CA ASP A 170 4.86 -0.63 -31.44
C ASP A 170 5.68 -1.49 -30.45
N LEU A 171 5.12 -1.79 -29.27
CA LEU A 171 5.76 -2.65 -28.28
C LEU A 171 5.88 -4.09 -28.78
N SER A 172 7.02 -4.70 -28.53
CA SER A 172 7.38 -6.06 -28.95
C SER A 172 8.00 -6.87 -27.79
N ASP A 173 8.29 -8.15 -28.01
CA ASP A 173 8.97 -9.01 -27.05
C ASP A 173 10.42 -8.59 -26.72
N ARG A 174 10.97 -7.62 -27.46
CA ARG A 174 12.29 -7.03 -27.22
C ARG A 174 12.23 -5.93 -26.17
N ASP A 175 11.04 -5.42 -25.87
CA ASP A 175 10.84 -4.37 -24.89
C ASP A 175 10.63 -4.96 -23.48
N ARG A 176 10.97 -4.17 -22.47
CA ARG A 176 10.68 -4.49 -21.06
C ARG A 176 10.11 -3.25 -20.38
N ILE A 177 8.90 -3.41 -19.85
CA ILE A 177 8.15 -2.35 -19.18
C ILE A 177 8.34 -2.51 -17.68
N ALA A 178 9.03 -1.58 -17.02
CA ALA A 178 9.14 -1.58 -15.57
C ALA A 178 7.91 -0.93 -14.93
N THR A 179 7.40 -1.55 -13.86
CA THR A 179 6.35 -1.02 -12.98
C THR A 179 6.64 -1.45 -11.53
N PRO A 180 6.19 -0.73 -10.48
CA PRO A 180 6.44 -1.14 -9.09
C PRO A 180 5.84 -2.49 -8.70
N ALA A 181 4.73 -2.88 -9.34
CA ALA A 181 4.05 -4.14 -9.07
C ALA A 181 3.40 -4.66 -10.36
N ALA A 182 4.16 -5.49 -11.10
CA ALA A 182 3.70 -6.07 -12.36
C ALA A 182 2.41 -6.89 -12.16
N GLY A 183 1.45 -6.71 -13.07
CA GLY A 183 0.17 -7.43 -13.10
C GLY A 183 -0.85 -6.99 -12.03
N VAL A 184 -0.48 -6.23 -11.00
CA VAL A 184 -1.40 -5.88 -9.89
C VAL A 184 -1.41 -4.40 -9.54
N GLY A 185 -0.31 -3.67 -9.76
CA GLY A 185 -0.18 -2.25 -9.43
C GLY A 185 -1.04 -1.33 -10.30
N PHE A 186 -1.11 -0.06 -9.91
CA PHE A 186 -1.84 0.98 -10.64
C PHE A 186 -1.42 1.03 -12.11
N GLN A 187 -0.12 1.10 -12.37
CA GLN A 187 0.44 1.23 -13.70
C GLN A 187 0.14 -0.01 -14.56
N SER A 188 0.33 -1.21 -14.01
CA SER A 188 0.05 -2.46 -14.74
C SER A 188 -1.42 -2.61 -15.06
N ARG A 189 -2.33 -2.25 -14.13
CA ARG A 189 -3.78 -2.31 -14.39
C ARG A 189 -4.23 -1.25 -15.38
N THR A 190 -3.65 -0.04 -15.32
CA THR A 190 -3.91 1.01 -16.32
C THR A 190 -3.44 0.57 -17.71
N LEU A 191 -2.27 -0.06 -17.81
CA LEU A 191 -1.76 -0.63 -19.06
C LEU A 191 -2.72 -1.72 -19.59
N GLN A 192 -3.19 -2.62 -18.73
CA GLN A 192 -4.13 -3.68 -19.11
C GLN A 192 -5.47 -3.11 -19.59
N ILE A 193 -6.00 -2.06 -18.98
CA ILE A 193 -7.23 -1.39 -19.41
C ILE A 193 -7.06 -0.79 -20.81
N GLU A 194 -5.96 -0.08 -21.08
CA GLU A 194 -5.71 0.47 -22.41
C GLU A 194 -5.43 -0.65 -23.43
N THR A 195 -4.76 -1.72 -23.02
CA THR A 195 -4.55 -2.90 -23.88
C THR A 195 -5.87 -3.53 -24.30
N ALA A 196 -6.81 -3.70 -23.36
CA ALA A 196 -8.15 -4.19 -23.67
C ALA A 196 -8.90 -3.30 -24.67
N LYS A 197 -8.81 -1.99 -24.50
CA LYS A 197 -9.41 -1.01 -25.42
C LYS A 197 -8.83 -1.09 -26.84
N LEU A 198 -7.54 -1.34 -26.98
CA LEU A 198 -6.82 -1.36 -28.27
C LEU A 198 -6.89 -2.72 -28.99
N PHE A 199 -6.93 -3.82 -28.25
CA PHE A 199 -6.79 -5.18 -28.78
C PHE A 199 -7.98 -6.10 -28.43
N GLY A 200 -8.91 -5.64 -27.62
CA GLY A 200 -10.06 -6.40 -27.11
C GLY A 200 -9.84 -6.98 -25.71
N ASP A 201 -10.94 -7.22 -25.01
CA ASP A 201 -10.93 -7.66 -23.60
C ASP A 201 -10.20 -9.00 -23.37
N ARG A 202 -10.17 -9.87 -24.39
CA ARG A 202 -9.47 -11.17 -24.30
C ARG A 202 -7.96 -11.02 -24.25
N ASP A 203 -7.45 -9.96 -24.84
CA ASP A 203 -6.01 -9.68 -24.98
C ASP A 203 -5.48 -8.65 -23.97
N TYR A 204 -6.25 -8.34 -22.91
CA TYR A 204 -5.86 -7.33 -21.94
C TYR A 204 -4.51 -7.57 -21.25
N LYS A 205 -4.04 -8.83 -21.21
CA LYS A 205 -2.75 -9.26 -20.66
C LYS A 205 -1.61 -9.31 -21.67
N ARG A 206 -1.82 -8.83 -22.90
CA ARG A 206 -0.85 -8.94 -24.01
C ARG A 206 0.58 -8.53 -23.64
N PHE A 207 0.73 -7.54 -22.78
CA PHE A 207 2.03 -7.02 -22.36
C PHE A 207 2.51 -7.53 -21.00
N ASP A 208 1.79 -8.44 -20.35
CA ASP A 208 2.16 -8.94 -19.02
C ASP A 208 3.51 -9.69 -19.06
N ASN A 209 3.81 -10.43 -20.15
CA ASN A 209 5.05 -11.18 -20.32
C ASN A 209 6.30 -10.30 -20.48
N ILE A 210 6.14 -9.03 -20.89
CA ILE A 210 7.23 -8.04 -21.00
C ILE A 210 7.21 -7.01 -19.88
N THR A 211 6.28 -7.14 -18.92
CA THR A 211 6.17 -6.24 -17.76
C THR A 211 6.88 -6.85 -16.55
N VAL A 212 7.78 -6.09 -15.94
CA VAL A 212 8.59 -6.53 -14.81
C VAL A 212 8.39 -5.64 -13.59
N SER A 213 8.52 -6.22 -12.38
CA SER A 213 8.44 -5.47 -11.12
C SER A 213 9.79 -4.84 -10.81
N LEU A 214 9.82 -3.51 -10.76
CA LEU A 214 11.00 -2.74 -10.38
C LEU A 214 10.54 -1.44 -9.70
N PRO A 215 11.08 -1.07 -8.52
CA PRO A 215 10.74 0.18 -7.84
C PRO A 215 10.98 1.40 -8.73
N HIS A 216 10.19 2.45 -8.58
CA HIS A 216 10.30 3.65 -9.41
C HIS A 216 11.70 4.26 -9.47
N PRO A 217 12.47 4.39 -8.37
CA PRO A 217 13.84 4.91 -8.41
C PRO A 217 14.75 4.10 -9.34
N ASP A 218 14.70 2.76 -9.21
CA ASP A 218 15.55 1.84 -9.98
C ASP A 218 15.12 1.79 -11.45
N ALA A 219 13.81 1.74 -11.69
CA ALA A 219 13.24 1.76 -13.03
C ALA A 219 13.58 3.05 -13.78
N ASN A 220 13.53 4.21 -13.08
CA ASN A 220 13.88 5.50 -13.64
C ASN A 220 15.38 5.57 -13.99
N ALA A 221 16.23 5.12 -13.07
CA ALA A 221 17.68 5.07 -13.32
C ALA A 221 18.02 4.17 -14.51
N ALA A 222 17.41 2.99 -14.61
CA ALA A 222 17.61 2.05 -15.71
C ALA A 222 17.14 2.63 -17.05
N LEU A 223 15.97 3.28 -17.09
CA LEU A 223 15.43 3.92 -18.30
C LEU A 223 16.34 5.04 -18.81
N ILE A 224 16.80 5.91 -17.90
CA ILE A 224 17.64 7.08 -18.23
C ILE A 224 19.03 6.65 -18.69
N ALA A 225 19.65 5.71 -17.98
CA ALA A 225 20.99 5.24 -18.31
C ALA A 225 21.04 4.59 -19.70
N GLY A 226 19.96 3.98 -20.16
CA GLY A 226 19.93 3.21 -21.41
C GLY A 226 20.82 1.96 -21.32
N GLY A 227 20.83 1.16 -22.38
CA GLY A 227 21.69 -0.04 -22.47
C GLY A 227 21.33 -1.17 -21.50
N SER A 228 20.30 -1.00 -20.68
CA SER A 228 19.69 -2.05 -19.85
C SER A 228 18.57 -2.76 -20.63
N GLU A 229 18.05 -3.86 -20.05
CA GLU A 229 16.87 -4.53 -20.61
C GLU A 229 15.61 -3.65 -20.53
N ILE A 230 15.55 -2.67 -19.61
CA ILE A 230 14.41 -1.79 -19.42
C ILE A 230 14.37 -0.74 -20.53
N THR A 231 13.39 -0.88 -21.43
CA THR A 231 13.15 0.05 -22.55
C THR A 231 11.96 0.96 -22.32
N ALA A 232 11.13 0.65 -21.32
CA ALA A 232 9.98 1.45 -20.96
C ALA A 232 9.75 1.43 -19.44
N HIS A 233 9.17 2.50 -18.91
CA HIS A 233 8.80 2.63 -17.50
C HIS A 233 7.44 3.29 -17.40
N PHE A 234 6.46 2.59 -16.85
CA PHE A 234 5.21 3.23 -16.48
C PHE A 234 5.41 3.92 -15.13
N SER A 235 5.75 5.18 -15.20
CA SER A 235 6.30 5.99 -14.15
C SER A 235 5.22 6.78 -13.39
N SER A 236 5.66 7.52 -12.39
CA SER A 236 4.86 8.49 -11.64
C SER A 236 5.70 9.70 -11.27
N PRO A 237 5.11 10.86 -10.87
CA PRO A 237 5.88 11.96 -10.33
C PRO A 237 6.63 11.59 -9.05
N PRO A 238 7.89 12.03 -8.87
CA PRO A 238 8.66 12.95 -9.73
C PRO A 238 9.45 12.27 -10.85
N PHE A 239 9.51 10.94 -10.88
CA PHE A 239 10.40 10.16 -11.76
C PHE A 239 10.13 10.39 -13.23
N GLN A 240 8.87 10.51 -13.65
CA GLN A 240 8.51 10.80 -15.04
C GLN A 240 9.00 12.17 -15.50
N TYR A 241 8.99 13.17 -14.62
CA TYR A 241 9.49 14.52 -14.95
C TYR A 241 11.02 14.50 -15.11
N GLN A 242 11.74 13.78 -14.22
CA GLN A 242 13.18 13.60 -14.36
C GLN A 242 13.54 12.88 -15.66
N ALA A 243 12.83 11.78 -15.97
CA ALA A 243 13.10 11.02 -17.17
C ALA A 243 12.89 11.85 -18.45
N LEU A 244 11.85 12.68 -18.48
CA LEU A 244 11.54 13.55 -19.62
C LEU A 244 12.52 14.72 -19.83
N GLU A 245 13.42 15.00 -18.87
CA GLU A 245 14.55 15.93 -19.08
C GLU A 245 15.64 15.32 -19.96
N HIS A 246 15.61 13.99 -20.19
CA HIS A 246 16.55 13.30 -21.06
C HIS A 246 16.03 13.20 -22.49
N PRO A 247 16.84 13.64 -23.51
CA PRO A 247 16.36 13.76 -24.90
C PRO A 247 15.97 12.43 -25.55
N ASN A 248 16.48 11.31 -25.02
CA ASN A 248 16.19 9.97 -25.54
C ASN A 248 14.91 9.37 -24.94
N VAL A 249 14.28 10.02 -23.94
CA VAL A 249 13.07 9.52 -23.28
C VAL A 249 11.86 10.30 -23.76
N HIS A 250 10.80 9.60 -24.11
CA HIS A 250 9.56 10.22 -24.54
C HIS A 250 8.34 9.50 -23.95
N LYS A 251 7.22 10.24 -23.86
CA LYS A 251 5.94 9.75 -23.38
C LYS A 251 5.18 9.05 -24.53
N ILE A 252 4.63 7.86 -24.21
CA ILE A 252 3.76 7.10 -25.13
C ILE A 252 2.32 6.95 -24.64
N LEU A 253 2.05 7.13 -23.33
CA LEU A 253 0.71 7.03 -22.77
C LEU A 253 0.61 7.87 -21.49
N SER A 254 -0.56 8.44 -21.23
CA SER A 254 -0.94 9.01 -19.94
C SER A 254 -2.08 8.21 -19.31
N SER A 255 -2.02 8.01 -17.99
CA SER A 255 -3.13 7.39 -17.27
C SER A 255 -4.43 8.20 -17.38
N TYR A 256 -4.34 9.51 -17.54
CA TYR A 256 -5.52 10.37 -17.73
C TYR A 256 -6.21 10.12 -19.07
N ASP A 257 -5.45 9.80 -20.14
CA ASP A 257 -6.04 9.43 -21.43
C ASP A 257 -6.81 8.12 -21.32
N VAL A 258 -6.29 7.16 -20.55
CA VAL A 258 -6.93 5.86 -20.30
C VAL A 258 -8.23 6.01 -19.50
N LEU A 259 -8.23 6.88 -18.49
CA LEU A 259 -9.35 7.12 -17.59
C LEU A 259 -10.38 8.13 -18.14
N GLY A 260 -10.05 8.85 -19.20
CA GLY A 260 -10.88 9.93 -19.75
C GLY A 260 -10.82 11.22 -18.91
N GLY A 261 -9.72 11.47 -18.21
CA GLY A 261 -9.46 12.68 -17.45
C GLY A 261 -8.77 12.45 -16.10
N PRO A 262 -8.60 13.52 -15.30
CA PRO A 262 -8.02 13.44 -13.97
C PRO A 262 -8.72 12.42 -13.08
N GLY A 263 -7.95 11.64 -12.34
CA GLY A 263 -8.47 10.62 -11.43
C GLY A 263 -7.47 10.27 -10.34
N THR A 264 -7.99 9.76 -9.24
CA THR A 264 -7.20 9.37 -8.07
C THR A 264 -6.13 8.36 -8.45
N PHE A 265 -4.90 8.66 -8.06
CA PHE A 265 -3.77 7.76 -8.21
C PHE A 265 -3.66 6.82 -7.02
N ASN A 266 -3.30 7.35 -5.86
CA ASN A 266 -3.13 6.57 -4.63
C ASN A 266 -4.29 6.78 -3.67
N VAL A 267 -4.58 5.73 -2.91
CA VAL A 267 -5.55 5.72 -1.81
C VAL A 267 -4.93 5.10 -0.57
N LEU A 268 -5.44 5.51 0.58
CA LEU A 268 -5.19 4.89 1.87
C LEU A 268 -6.31 3.90 2.16
N TYR A 269 -5.98 2.74 2.71
CA TYR A 269 -6.95 1.69 3.02
C TYR A 269 -6.54 0.87 4.25
N THR A 270 -7.55 0.32 4.92
CA THR A 270 -7.36 -0.48 6.12
C THR A 270 -8.39 -1.60 6.22
N THR A 271 -8.26 -2.48 7.20
CA THR A 271 -9.24 -3.51 7.51
C THR A 271 -10.40 -2.94 8.34
N GLN A 272 -11.59 -3.55 8.23
CA GLN A 272 -12.73 -3.23 9.10
C GLN A 272 -12.34 -3.36 10.58
N LYS A 273 -11.53 -4.36 10.93
CA LYS A 273 -11.07 -4.59 12.28
C LYS A 273 -10.33 -3.38 12.85
N PHE A 274 -9.32 -2.86 12.14
CA PHE A 274 -8.57 -1.70 12.63
C PHE A 274 -9.48 -0.48 12.80
N HIS A 275 -10.35 -0.21 11.82
CA HIS A 275 -11.32 0.88 11.85
C HIS A 275 -12.21 0.81 13.10
N ASP A 276 -12.80 -0.36 13.40
CA ASP A 276 -13.79 -0.52 14.46
C ASP A 276 -13.16 -0.62 15.86
N GLU A 277 -11.96 -1.19 15.97
CA GLU A 277 -11.27 -1.38 17.25
C GLU A 277 -10.45 -0.14 17.67
N ASN A 278 -10.19 0.80 16.75
CA ASN A 278 -9.35 1.98 17.01
C ASN A 278 -10.03 3.31 16.56
N PRO A 279 -11.30 3.60 16.98
CA PRO A 279 -12.07 4.70 16.42
C PRO A 279 -11.44 6.08 16.64
N LYS A 280 -10.78 6.32 17.77
CA LYS A 280 -10.09 7.61 18.02
C LYS A 280 -8.80 7.74 17.22
N THR A 281 -8.00 6.67 17.17
CA THR A 281 -6.77 6.66 16.36
C THR A 281 -7.10 6.83 14.87
N TYR A 282 -8.13 6.12 14.39
CA TYR A 282 -8.64 6.27 13.02
C TYR A 282 -9.13 7.71 12.75
N ARG A 283 -9.90 8.28 13.67
CA ARG A 283 -10.40 9.65 13.53
C ARG A 283 -9.26 10.66 13.51
N ALA A 284 -8.29 10.55 14.43
CA ALA A 284 -7.12 11.42 14.45
C ALA A 284 -6.32 11.33 13.13
N PHE A 285 -6.16 10.12 12.58
CA PHE A 285 -5.52 9.92 11.29
C PHE A 285 -6.31 10.56 10.13
N TYR A 286 -7.62 10.34 10.08
CA TYR A 286 -8.48 10.92 9.04
C TYR A 286 -8.46 12.46 9.06
N ASP A 287 -8.56 13.07 10.26
CA ASP A 287 -8.50 14.53 10.41
C ASP A 287 -7.11 15.08 10.04
N ALA A 288 -6.03 14.35 10.38
CA ALA A 288 -4.67 14.71 9.97
C ALA A 288 -4.49 14.73 8.44
N LEU A 289 -5.15 13.83 7.71
CA LEU A 289 -5.12 13.84 6.24
C LEU A 289 -5.81 15.07 5.65
N LYS A 290 -6.92 15.51 6.24
CA LYS A 290 -7.63 16.74 5.86
C LYS A 290 -6.73 17.96 6.07
N ASP A 291 -6.18 18.07 7.29
CA ASP A 291 -5.28 19.17 7.63
C ASP A 291 -4.08 19.24 6.66
N ALA A 292 -3.49 18.09 6.34
CA ALA A 292 -2.35 18.02 5.41
C ALA A 292 -2.74 18.45 3.99
N ALA A 293 -3.90 18.05 3.49
CA ALA A 293 -4.39 18.47 2.18
C ALA A 293 -4.62 20.00 2.15
N ASP A 294 -5.21 20.55 3.20
CA ASP A 294 -5.45 21.98 3.33
C ASP A 294 -4.13 22.78 3.40
N ILE A 295 -3.14 22.29 4.17
CA ILE A 295 -1.79 22.88 4.27
C ILE A 295 -1.10 22.90 2.89
N ILE A 296 -1.15 21.80 2.14
CA ILE A 296 -0.54 21.71 0.81
C ILE A 296 -1.21 22.73 -0.13
N ASN A 297 -2.54 22.77 -0.17
CA ASN A 297 -3.29 23.63 -1.07
C ASN A 297 -3.17 25.11 -0.72
N ALA A 298 -2.98 25.43 0.56
CA ALA A 298 -2.72 26.80 1.01
C ALA A 298 -1.33 27.32 0.57
N ASN A 299 -0.31 26.44 0.47
CA ASN A 299 1.04 26.84 0.06
C ASN A 299 1.80 25.67 -0.60
N LYS A 300 1.57 25.46 -1.89
CA LYS A 300 2.20 24.41 -2.69
C LYS A 300 3.73 24.52 -2.71
N ALA A 301 4.28 25.74 -2.70
CA ALA A 301 5.72 25.95 -2.69
C ALA A 301 6.35 25.45 -1.38
N ALA A 302 5.75 25.71 -0.22
CA ALA A 302 6.21 25.19 1.07
C ALA A 302 6.02 23.67 1.17
N ALA A 303 4.96 23.14 0.57
CA ALA A 303 4.75 21.68 0.49
C ALA A 303 5.85 20.99 -0.33
N ALA A 304 6.35 21.61 -1.41
CA ALA A 304 7.50 21.11 -2.16
C ALA A 304 8.78 21.04 -1.30
N GLU A 305 9.00 22.04 -0.45
CA GLU A 305 10.13 22.03 0.52
C GLU A 305 9.97 20.94 1.57
N THR A 306 8.73 20.69 2.03
CA THR A 306 8.41 19.56 2.94
C THR A 306 8.74 18.23 2.29
N TYR A 307 8.37 18.00 1.03
CA TYR A 307 8.74 16.79 0.30
C TYR A 307 10.26 16.56 0.27
N ILE A 308 11.03 17.59 -0.07
CA ILE A 308 12.50 17.50 -0.09
C ILE A 308 13.05 17.06 1.27
N ARG A 309 12.53 17.65 2.34
CA ARG A 309 12.96 17.37 3.73
C ARG A 309 12.55 15.98 4.20
N ALA A 310 11.26 15.66 4.03
CA ALA A 310 10.65 14.43 4.55
C ALA A 310 11.20 13.17 3.84
N GLU A 311 11.47 13.27 2.54
CA GLU A 311 11.99 12.17 1.73
C GLU A 311 13.54 12.20 1.61
N ASN A 312 14.21 13.16 2.26
CA ASN A 312 15.65 13.38 2.08
C ASN A 312 16.04 13.41 0.59
N SER A 313 15.22 14.06 -0.20
CA SER A 313 15.28 14.05 -1.66
C SER A 313 16.43 14.91 -2.17
N ARG A 314 17.17 14.41 -3.17
CA ARG A 314 18.22 15.16 -3.88
C ARG A 314 17.71 15.89 -5.11
N LEU A 315 16.41 15.92 -5.33
CA LEU A 315 15.81 16.61 -6.46
C LEU A 315 16.00 18.13 -6.34
N PRO A 316 16.24 18.83 -7.46
CA PRO A 316 16.22 20.28 -7.47
C PRO A 316 14.86 20.80 -7.00
N LEU A 317 14.84 21.70 -6.00
CA LEU A 317 13.60 22.28 -5.49
C LEU A 317 12.74 22.92 -6.59
N PRO A 318 13.30 23.62 -7.62
CA PRO A 318 12.49 24.13 -8.73
C PRO A 318 11.72 23.05 -9.50
N LEU A 319 12.28 21.86 -9.65
CA LEU A 319 11.59 20.73 -10.28
C LEU A 319 10.41 20.27 -9.41
N VAL A 320 10.63 20.11 -8.11
CA VAL A 320 9.57 19.69 -7.19
C VAL A 320 8.45 20.73 -7.12
N LYS A 321 8.78 22.01 -7.06
CA LYS A 321 7.78 23.12 -7.12
C LYS A 321 6.96 23.04 -8.40
N ARG A 322 7.61 22.92 -9.56
CA ARG A 322 6.91 22.77 -10.86
C ARG A 322 5.93 21.59 -10.86
N ILE A 323 6.28 20.46 -10.24
CA ILE A 323 5.41 19.29 -10.17
C ILE A 323 4.22 19.52 -9.22
N VAL A 324 4.46 20.08 -8.03
CA VAL A 324 3.39 20.32 -7.04
C VAL A 324 2.42 21.40 -7.50
N GLU A 325 2.90 22.37 -8.29
CA GLU A 325 2.12 23.48 -8.85
C GLU A 325 1.45 23.16 -10.19
N ASP A 326 1.77 21.98 -10.79
CA ASP A 326 1.18 21.56 -12.06
C ASP A 326 -0.35 21.46 -11.94
N THR A 327 -1.06 21.98 -12.93
CA THR A 327 -2.53 22.01 -12.96
C THR A 327 -3.18 20.63 -13.10
N GLU A 328 -2.43 19.63 -13.57
CA GLU A 328 -2.86 18.24 -13.63
C GLU A 328 -2.65 17.49 -12.29
N VAL A 329 -2.01 18.14 -11.30
CA VAL A 329 -1.72 17.54 -9.98
C VAL A 329 -2.61 18.19 -8.92
N ASP A 330 -3.40 17.36 -8.26
CA ASP A 330 -4.33 17.78 -7.21
C ASP A 330 -4.11 16.95 -5.94
N PHE A 331 -3.92 17.61 -4.81
CA PHE A 331 -3.76 16.99 -3.50
C PHE A 331 -5.07 17.10 -2.73
N THR A 332 -5.87 16.04 -2.79
CA THR A 332 -7.20 15.99 -2.17
C THR A 332 -7.47 14.62 -1.55
N ILE A 333 -8.19 14.62 -0.43
CA ILE A 333 -8.68 13.38 0.17
C ILE A 333 -9.91 12.81 -0.54
N VAL A 334 -10.54 13.61 -1.41
CA VAL A 334 -11.77 13.22 -2.12
C VAL A 334 -11.43 12.28 -3.27
N PRO A 335 -12.03 11.07 -3.34
CA PRO A 335 -11.79 10.16 -4.45
C PRO A 335 -12.41 10.66 -5.75
N GLN A 336 -11.65 10.57 -6.85
CA GLN A 336 -12.05 11.02 -8.17
C GLN A 336 -11.91 9.88 -9.18
N ARG A 337 -12.95 9.57 -9.97
CA ARG A 337 -12.98 8.55 -11.03
C ARG A 337 -12.51 7.16 -10.62
N THR A 338 -12.63 6.80 -9.34
CA THR A 338 -12.26 5.45 -8.87
C THR A 338 -13.23 4.39 -9.40
N SER A 339 -14.48 4.76 -9.67
CA SER A 339 -15.50 3.91 -10.30
C SER A 339 -15.09 3.42 -11.69
N VAL A 340 -14.36 4.21 -12.46
CA VAL A 340 -13.84 3.79 -13.78
C VAL A 340 -12.96 2.55 -13.66
N TYR A 341 -12.07 2.51 -12.65
CA TYR A 341 -11.27 1.31 -12.37
C TYR A 341 -12.14 0.14 -11.92
N ALA A 342 -13.09 0.38 -11.00
CA ALA A 342 -13.96 -0.68 -10.49
C ALA A 342 -14.76 -1.35 -11.63
N GLU A 343 -15.35 -0.56 -12.52
CA GLU A 343 -16.11 -1.04 -13.68
C GLU A 343 -15.23 -1.80 -14.67
N LYS A 344 -14.09 -1.21 -15.08
CA LYS A 344 -13.19 -1.84 -16.05
C LYS A 344 -12.57 -3.12 -15.54
N LEU A 345 -12.11 -3.14 -14.29
CA LEU A 345 -11.53 -4.35 -13.69
C LEU A 345 -12.58 -5.45 -13.50
N HIS A 346 -13.84 -5.10 -13.20
CA HIS A 346 -14.93 -6.06 -13.18
C HIS A 346 -15.23 -6.60 -14.58
N GLN A 347 -15.32 -5.74 -15.60
CA GLN A 347 -15.51 -6.12 -17.01
C GLN A 347 -14.43 -7.11 -17.48
N LEU A 348 -13.16 -6.88 -17.09
CA LEU A 348 -12.04 -7.75 -17.43
C LEU A 348 -11.95 -9.02 -16.54
N GLY A 349 -12.91 -9.24 -15.61
CA GLY A 349 -12.92 -10.40 -14.72
C GLY A 349 -11.81 -10.39 -13.66
N VAL A 350 -11.17 -9.24 -13.43
CA VAL A 350 -10.17 -9.05 -12.37
C VAL A 350 -10.86 -8.95 -11.00
N LEU A 351 -11.96 -8.23 -10.92
CA LEU A 351 -12.86 -8.20 -9.76
C LEU A 351 -14.03 -9.16 -10.01
N LYS A 352 -14.38 -9.93 -8.99
CA LYS A 352 -15.54 -10.85 -9.02
C LYS A 352 -16.83 -10.11 -8.69
N ASN A 353 -16.77 -9.19 -7.75
CA ASN A 353 -17.92 -8.45 -7.27
C ASN A 353 -18.00 -7.08 -7.99
N LYS A 354 -19.18 -6.75 -8.49
CA LYS A 354 -19.46 -5.46 -9.08
C LYS A 354 -19.76 -4.46 -7.96
N ALA A 355 -19.04 -3.35 -7.92
CA ALA A 355 -19.38 -2.24 -7.04
C ALA A 355 -20.61 -1.50 -7.60
N GLY A 356 -21.55 -1.15 -6.74
CA GLY A 356 -22.72 -0.33 -7.10
C GLY A 356 -22.36 1.16 -7.15
N SER A 357 -21.41 1.57 -6.32
CA SER A 357 -20.85 2.92 -6.29
C SER A 357 -19.45 2.93 -5.67
N TRP A 358 -18.74 4.07 -5.76
CA TRP A 358 -17.46 4.25 -5.08
C TRP A 358 -17.58 4.12 -3.55
N LYS A 359 -18.76 4.35 -2.96
CA LYS A 359 -19.01 4.24 -1.52
C LYS A 359 -18.92 2.80 -1.00
N ASP A 360 -19.06 1.79 -1.85
CA ASP A 360 -18.99 0.39 -1.44
C ASP A 360 -17.59 -0.02 -0.96
N TYR A 361 -16.57 0.62 -1.49
CA TYR A 361 -15.16 0.32 -1.19
C TYR A 361 -14.42 1.46 -0.47
N PHE A 362 -15.14 2.46 0.03
CA PHE A 362 -14.64 3.46 0.97
C PHE A 362 -15.38 3.36 2.30
N PHE A 363 -14.73 3.75 3.40
CA PHE A 363 -15.39 3.93 4.69
C PHE A 363 -16.30 5.16 4.64
N ASN A 364 -17.30 5.19 5.55
CA ASN A 364 -18.38 6.16 5.50
C ASN A 364 -17.99 7.61 5.86
N GLU A 365 -16.85 7.82 6.52
CA GLU A 365 -16.38 9.16 6.88
C GLU A 365 -16.17 10.08 5.66
N ILE A 366 -15.81 9.48 4.49
CA ILE A 366 -15.63 10.24 3.25
C ILE A 366 -16.90 10.36 2.42
N HIS A 367 -18.00 9.66 2.75
CA HIS A 367 -19.20 9.57 1.90
C HIS A 367 -19.97 10.88 1.75
N SER A 368 -19.75 11.86 2.61
CA SER A 368 -20.32 13.21 2.49
C SER A 368 -19.64 14.06 1.42
N GLN A 369 -18.48 13.64 0.92
CA GLN A 369 -17.72 14.34 -0.11
C GLN A 369 -18.24 14.00 -1.51
N PRO A 370 -18.05 14.89 -2.51
CA PRO A 370 -18.49 14.68 -3.90
C PRO A 370 -17.55 13.73 -4.66
N GLY A 371 -17.31 12.53 -4.11
CA GLY A 371 -16.44 11.53 -4.70
C GLY A 371 -17.05 10.79 -5.90
N SER A 372 -16.21 10.10 -6.68
CA SER A 372 -16.63 9.34 -7.87
C SER A 372 -15.73 8.11 -8.20
#